data_2cc883b1798003537f9be74cac854d10
#
_entry.id   2cc883b1798003537f9be74cac854d10
#
_cell.length_a   1.000
_cell.length_b   1.000
_cell.length_c   1.000
_cell.angle_alpha   90.00
_cell.angle_beta   90.00
_cell.angle_gamma   90.00
#
_symmetry.space_group_name_H-M   'P 1'
#
loop_
_entity.id
_entity.type
_entity.pdbx_description
1 polymer ?
#
loop_
_entity_poly.entity_id
_entity_poly.type
_entity_poly.pdbx_seq_one_letter_code
_entity_poly.pdbx_strand_id
1 'polypeptide(L)'
;MERSFHREIEQLRQGDNGKFQGEGILAVTKAILQSGVGYVGGYQGAPVSHLLDVLVQAKDLMAELGVHVEANSNEASAAAMLGASINYPIRGAVTWKSIVGTNVASDALSNLASPGVKGGAMIISGEDTGEGASVIQERTHAFAMKSSMWLLDPRPNLESMVDMVENGFQLSEASNTPVILGLRIRACHVQGDFTTKNNQKSPINTIDKADHPAAFEYDRLAHPPATY
;
A
#
# COMPACT_ATOMS: atom_id res chain seq x y z
N MET A 1 2.28 9.55 -25.23
CA MET A 1 0.99 8.83 -25.15
C MET A 1 1.04 8.04 -23.88
N GLU A 2 0.11 8.24 -22.98
CA GLU A 2 0.04 7.53 -21.71
C GLU A 2 -0.25 6.03 -21.94
N ARG A 3 0.35 5.13 -21.14
CA ARG A 3 0.10 3.69 -21.25
C ARG A 3 -1.35 3.40 -20.87
N SER A 4 -2.07 2.65 -21.70
CA SER A 4 -3.39 2.16 -21.37
C SER A 4 -3.30 0.87 -20.58
N PHE A 5 -4.03 0.78 -19.47
CA PHE A 5 -4.11 -0.40 -18.59
C PHE A 5 -5.40 -1.19 -18.75
N HIS A 6 -6.08 -1.06 -19.89
CA HIS A 6 -7.40 -1.70 -20.07
C HIS A 6 -7.37 -3.22 -19.83
N ARG A 7 -6.34 -3.92 -20.33
CA ARG A 7 -6.19 -5.37 -20.12
C ARG A 7 -5.90 -5.70 -18.65
N GLU A 8 -5.08 -4.91 -18.01
CA GLU A 8 -4.68 -5.08 -16.62
C GLU A 8 -5.87 -4.84 -15.67
N ILE A 9 -6.75 -3.89 -15.99
CA ILE A 9 -7.98 -3.64 -15.21
C ILE A 9 -8.90 -4.87 -15.25
N GLU A 10 -9.05 -5.53 -16.40
CA GLU A 10 -9.82 -6.78 -16.49
C GLU A 10 -9.19 -7.90 -15.63
N GLN A 11 -7.86 -7.95 -15.54
CA GLN A 11 -7.17 -8.88 -14.65
C GLN A 11 -7.46 -8.55 -13.16
N LEU A 12 -7.53 -7.28 -12.79
CA LEU A 12 -7.87 -6.86 -11.42
C LEU A 12 -9.31 -7.21 -11.02
N ARG A 13 -10.23 -7.35 -11.99
CA ARG A 13 -11.63 -7.75 -11.75
C ARG A 13 -11.81 -9.24 -11.44
N GLN A 14 -10.83 -10.08 -11.74
CA GLN A 14 -10.95 -11.52 -11.55
C GLN A 14 -11.29 -11.88 -10.10
N GLY A 15 -12.22 -12.82 -9.95
CA GLY A 15 -12.67 -13.37 -8.67
C GLY A 15 -11.94 -14.64 -8.26
N ASP A 16 -12.57 -15.42 -7.37
CA ASP A 16 -12.01 -16.68 -6.89
C ASP A 16 -11.71 -17.66 -8.02
N ASN A 17 -10.56 -18.32 -7.89
CA ASN A 17 -10.06 -19.30 -8.84
C ASN A 17 -9.79 -18.75 -10.26
N GLY A 18 -9.79 -17.43 -10.43
CA GLY A 18 -9.30 -16.80 -11.65
C GLY A 18 -7.78 -16.94 -11.79
N LYS A 19 -7.27 -16.72 -12.99
CA LYS A 19 -5.84 -16.76 -13.25
C LYS A 19 -5.33 -15.39 -13.66
N PHE A 20 -4.65 -14.72 -12.75
CA PHE A 20 -3.94 -13.48 -13.05
C PHE A 20 -2.67 -13.79 -13.86
N GLN A 21 -2.40 -12.97 -14.88
CA GLN A 21 -1.15 -13.02 -15.66
C GLN A 21 -0.64 -11.60 -15.89
N GLY A 22 0.54 -11.28 -15.38
CA GLY A 22 1.08 -9.92 -15.54
C GLY A 22 2.33 -9.64 -14.73
N GLU A 23 2.60 -8.37 -14.60
CA GLU A 23 3.73 -7.84 -13.83
C GLU A 23 3.54 -8.00 -12.33
N GLY A 24 4.64 -8.17 -11.59
CA GLY A 24 4.60 -8.32 -10.13
C GLY A 24 3.97 -7.14 -9.41
N ILE A 25 4.22 -5.89 -9.85
CA ILE A 25 3.56 -4.72 -9.23
C ILE A 25 2.04 -4.74 -9.40
N LEU A 26 1.54 -5.29 -10.50
CA LEU A 26 0.09 -5.43 -10.73
C LEU A 26 -0.49 -6.62 -9.95
N ALA A 27 0.30 -7.66 -9.69
CA ALA A 27 -0.08 -8.73 -8.75
C ALA A 27 -0.20 -8.20 -7.33
N VAL A 28 0.72 -7.35 -6.88
CA VAL A 28 0.62 -6.61 -5.61
C VAL A 28 -0.63 -5.73 -5.58
N THR A 29 -0.94 -5.03 -6.68
CA THR A 29 -2.16 -4.23 -6.79
C THR A 29 -3.42 -5.08 -6.62
N LYS A 30 -3.46 -6.26 -7.27
CA LYS A 30 -4.57 -7.21 -7.10
C LYS A 30 -4.67 -7.70 -5.65
N ALA A 31 -3.54 -8.02 -5.01
CA ALA A 31 -3.50 -8.47 -3.62
C ALA A 31 -4.03 -7.43 -2.62
N ILE A 32 -3.76 -6.14 -2.86
CA ILE A 32 -4.33 -5.03 -2.08
C ILE A 32 -5.86 -5.05 -2.16
N LEU A 33 -6.42 -5.20 -3.36
CA LEU A 33 -7.87 -5.26 -3.55
C LEU A 33 -8.50 -6.52 -2.93
N GLN A 34 -7.81 -7.66 -3.00
CA GLN A 34 -8.23 -8.89 -2.31
C GLN A 34 -8.18 -8.76 -0.79
N SER A 35 -7.32 -7.88 -0.28
CA SER A 35 -7.18 -7.62 1.15
C SER A 35 -8.21 -6.63 1.72
N GLY A 36 -9.11 -6.09 0.90
CA GLY A 36 -10.18 -5.23 1.38
C GLY A 36 -9.72 -3.85 1.86
N VAL A 37 -8.83 -3.21 1.12
CA VAL A 37 -8.43 -1.83 1.42
C VAL A 37 -9.60 -0.88 1.18
N GLY A 38 -9.72 0.13 2.03
CA GLY A 38 -10.70 1.21 1.86
C GLY A 38 -10.13 2.41 1.11
N TYR A 39 -8.81 2.55 1.08
CA TYR A 39 -8.14 3.63 0.37
C TYR A 39 -6.72 3.25 -0.09
N VAL A 40 -6.32 3.86 -1.22
CA VAL A 40 -4.97 3.74 -1.74
C VAL A 40 -4.49 5.13 -2.19
N GLY A 41 -3.33 5.52 -1.72
CA GLY A 41 -2.70 6.78 -2.10
C GLY A 41 -1.27 6.59 -2.57
N GLY A 42 -0.62 7.70 -2.92
CA GLY A 42 0.80 7.66 -3.23
C GLY A 42 1.28 8.82 -4.09
N TYR A 43 2.55 8.79 -4.37
CA TYR A 43 3.20 9.71 -5.28
C TYR A 43 4.00 8.93 -6.32
N GLN A 44 3.92 9.39 -7.58
CA GLN A 44 4.52 8.72 -8.72
C GLN A 44 6.03 8.51 -8.54
N GLY A 45 6.48 7.27 -8.76
CA GLY A 45 7.90 6.92 -8.64
C GLY A 45 8.20 5.52 -9.17
N ALA A 46 9.21 5.41 -10.04
CA ALA A 46 9.69 4.11 -10.47
C ALA A 46 10.34 3.35 -9.30
N PRO A 47 10.20 2.02 -9.21
CA PRO A 47 9.55 1.10 -10.17
C PRO A 47 8.06 0.79 -9.87
N VAL A 48 7.41 1.50 -8.94
CA VAL A 48 6.05 1.17 -8.46
C VAL A 48 4.94 2.02 -9.09
N SER A 49 5.25 2.89 -10.05
CA SER A 49 4.29 3.80 -10.67
C SER A 49 3.02 3.13 -11.20
N HIS A 50 3.15 1.95 -11.81
CA HIS A 50 2.02 1.24 -12.41
C HIS A 50 0.90 0.91 -11.41
N LEU A 51 1.19 0.84 -10.09
CA LEU A 51 0.17 0.63 -9.08
C LEU A 51 -0.85 1.78 -9.06
N LEU A 52 -0.39 3.02 -8.97
CA LEU A 52 -1.29 4.18 -9.01
C LEU A 52 -1.89 4.36 -10.40
N ASP A 53 -1.09 4.22 -11.46
CA ASP A 53 -1.55 4.44 -12.84
C ASP A 53 -2.73 3.53 -13.19
N VAL A 54 -2.67 2.24 -12.82
CA VAL A 54 -3.76 1.30 -13.08
C VAL A 54 -5.00 1.59 -12.24
N LEU A 55 -4.82 1.96 -10.95
CA LEU A 55 -5.95 2.25 -10.07
C LEU A 55 -6.69 3.52 -10.47
N VAL A 56 -5.96 4.57 -10.89
CA VAL A 56 -6.55 5.82 -11.42
C VAL A 56 -7.35 5.55 -12.69
N GLN A 57 -6.86 4.68 -13.59
CA GLN A 57 -7.62 4.28 -14.78
C GLN A 57 -8.77 3.31 -14.46
N ALA A 58 -8.70 2.54 -13.38
CA ALA A 58 -9.72 1.60 -12.92
C ALA A 58 -10.83 2.25 -12.07
N LYS A 59 -11.11 3.53 -12.27
CA LYS A 59 -12.06 4.32 -11.45
C LYS A 59 -13.42 3.65 -11.26
N ASP A 60 -13.94 2.95 -12.29
CA ASP A 60 -15.22 2.27 -12.20
C ASP A 60 -15.15 1.08 -11.23
N LEU A 61 -14.09 0.28 -11.32
CA LEU A 61 -13.83 -0.81 -10.37
C LEU A 61 -13.63 -0.27 -8.94
N MET A 62 -12.91 0.83 -8.78
CA MET A 62 -12.72 1.46 -7.46
C MET A 62 -14.05 1.97 -6.90
N ALA A 63 -14.89 2.57 -7.73
CA ALA A 63 -16.24 3.00 -7.33
C ALA A 63 -17.12 1.80 -6.91
N GLU A 64 -17.08 0.69 -7.63
CA GLU A 64 -17.81 -0.55 -7.30
C GLU A 64 -17.36 -1.13 -5.94
N LEU A 65 -16.06 -1.09 -5.66
CA LEU A 65 -15.48 -1.59 -4.41
C LEU A 65 -15.54 -0.57 -3.25
N GLY A 66 -15.90 0.68 -3.55
CA GLY A 66 -15.89 1.76 -2.55
C GLY A 66 -14.49 2.14 -2.07
N VAL A 67 -13.48 1.94 -2.90
CA VAL A 67 -12.08 2.27 -2.60
C VAL A 67 -11.79 3.71 -3.01
N HIS A 68 -11.30 4.53 -2.06
CA HIS A 68 -10.79 5.86 -2.38
C HIS A 68 -9.37 5.76 -2.94
N VAL A 69 -9.14 6.36 -4.11
CA VAL A 69 -7.81 6.42 -4.76
C VAL A 69 -7.38 7.86 -4.93
N GLU A 70 -6.18 8.18 -4.49
CA GLU A 70 -5.63 9.54 -4.56
C GLU A 70 -4.17 9.57 -4.99
N ALA A 71 -3.89 10.33 -6.05
CA ALA A 71 -2.53 10.75 -6.37
C ALA A 71 -2.20 11.99 -5.52
N ASN A 72 -1.37 11.80 -4.51
CA ASN A 72 -1.03 12.85 -3.56
C ASN A 72 -0.02 13.85 -4.14
N SER A 73 0.06 15.04 -3.54
CA SER A 73 0.98 16.10 -3.99
C SER A 73 2.46 15.80 -3.71
N ASN A 74 2.73 14.94 -2.71
CA ASN A 74 4.05 14.41 -2.38
C ASN A 74 3.90 13.20 -1.46
N GLU A 75 5.02 12.55 -1.12
CA GLU A 75 5.05 11.33 -0.32
C GLU A 75 4.70 11.59 1.15
N ALA A 76 4.97 12.78 1.68
CA ALA A 76 4.59 13.13 3.05
C ALA A 76 3.06 13.22 3.20
N SER A 77 2.36 13.79 2.20
CA SER A 77 0.90 13.81 2.20
C SER A 77 0.31 12.41 2.01
N ALA A 78 0.95 11.57 1.18
CA ALA A 78 0.58 10.16 1.07
C ALA A 78 0.74 9.40 2.39
N ALA A 79 1.86 9.57 3.08
CA ALA A 79 2.07 8.97 4.40
C ALA A 79 1.07 9.47 5.44
N ALA A 80 0.76 10.76 5.44
CA ALA A 80 -0.25 11.34 6.33
C ALA A 80 -1.67 10.77 6.07
N MET A 81 -1.99 10.40 4.83
CA MET A 81 -3.25 9.74 4.49
C MET A 81 -3.43 8.41 5.24
N LEU A 82 -2.34 7.66 5.51
CA LEU A 82 -2.39 6.44 6.33
C LEU A 82 -2.82 6.71 7.78
N GLY A 83 -2.78 7.95 8.22
CA GLY A 83 -3.33 8.37 9.52
C GLY A 83 -4.81 8.01 9.72
N ALA A 84 -5.58 7.78 8.65
CA ALA A 84 -6.93 7.24 8.75
C ALA A 84 -6.96 5.88 9.47
N SER A 85 -5.97 5.03 9.25
CA SER A 85 -5.87 3.72 9.90
C SER A 85 -5.48 3.79 11.38
N ILE A 86 -5.06 4.95 11.90
CA ILE A 86 -4.86 5.17 13.34
C ILE A 86 -6.21 5.20 14.05
N ASN A 87 -7.17 5.93 13.48
CA ASN A 87 -8.44 6.24 14.12
C ASN A 87 -9.57 5.28 13.73
N TYR A 88 -9.44 4.59 12.60
CA TYR A 88 -10.45 3.70 12.06
C TYR A 88 -9.89 2.31 11.78
N PRO A 89 -10.70 1.25 11.97
CA PRO A 89 -10.32 -0.11 11.57
C PRO A 89 -10.45 -0.27 10.04
N ILE A 90 -9.72 0.54 9.29
CA ILE A 90 -9.73 0.58 7.83
C ILE A 90 -8.33 0.25 7.30
N ARG A 91 -8.23 -0.69 6.38
CA ARG A 91 -6.98 -0.98 5.68
C ARG A 91 -6.68 0.09 4.65
N GLY A 92 -5.44 0.58 4.65
CA GLY A 92 -4.95 1.54 3.69
C GLY A 92 -3.58 1.17 3.14
N ALA A 93 -3.32 1.57 1.90
CA ALA A 93 -2.02 1.40 1.28
C ALA A 93 -1.54 2.69 0.62
N VAL A 94 -0.23 2.92 0.65
CA VAL A 94 0.39 4.02 -0.10
C VAL A 94 1.63 3.51 -0.83
N THR A 95 2.00 4.20 -1.92
CA THR A 95 3.14 3.81 -2.74
C THR A 95 3.99 4.99 -3.17
N TRP A 96 5.29 4.78 -3.22
CA TRP A 96 6.27 5.74 -3.75
C TRP A 96 7.63 5.08 -4.03
N LYS A 97 8.51 5.83 -4.66
CA LYS A 97 9.92 5.44 -4.82
C LYS A 97 10.66 5.61 -3.49
N SER A 98 11.36 4.57 -3.04
CA SER A 98 12.03 4.53 -1.74
C SER A 98 12.95 5.72 -1.49
N ILE A 99 13.86 5.98 -2.42
CA ILE A 99 15.01 6.86 -2.21
C ILE A 99 14.62 8.32 -1.92
N VAL A 100 13.70 8.88 -2.71
CA VAL A 100 13.20 10.24 -2.50
C VAL A 100 12.01 10.23 -1.56
N GLY A 101 11.08 9.28 -1.75
CA GLY A 101 9.80 9.28 -1.10
C GLY A 101 9.87 9.00 0.38
N THR A 102 10.67 8.02 0.79
CA THR A 102 10.80 7.71 2.21
C THR A 102 11.55 8.81 2.98
N ASN A 103 12.47 9.52 2.32
CA ASN A 103 13.08 10.73 2.90
C ASN A 103 12.06 11.85 3.09
N VAL A 104 11.27 12.15 2.06
CA VAL A 104 10.22 13.19 2.11
C VAL A 104 9.16 12.82 3.15
N ALA A 105 8.75 11.55 3.22
CA ALA A 105 7.74 11.05 4.16
C ALA A 105 8.26 10.80 5.59
N SER A 106 9.53 10.97 5.86
CA SER A 106 10.21 10.50 7.09
C SER A 106 9.54 10.96 8.38
N ASP A 107 9.15 12.22 8.48
CA ASP A 107 8.42 12.74 9.65
C ASP A 107 7.01 12.15 9.76
N ALA A 108 6.26 12.15 8.66
CA ALA A 108 4.91 11.59 8.64
C ALA A 108 4.89 10.09 8.98
N LEU A 109 5.92 9.33 8.55
CA LEU A 109 6.08 7.93 8.94
C LEU A 109 6.36 7.74 10.43
N SER A 110 7.14 8.62 11.03
CA SER A 110 7.38 8.61 12.48
C SER A 110 6.08 8.91 13.25
N ASN A 111 5.29 9.86 12.76
CA ASN A 111 3.98 10.18 13.33
C ASN A 111 2.94 9.07 13.14
N LEU A 112 3.07 8.25 12.09
CA LEU A 112 2.21 7.08 11.87
C LEU A 112 2.60 5.91 12.81
N ALA A 113 3.90 5.66 12.96
CA ALA A 113 4.41 4.53 13.74
C ALA A 113 4.24 4.73 15.24
N SER A 114 4.38 5.97 15.72
CA SER A 114 4.38 6.28 17.15
C SER A 114 3.07 5.88 17.88
N PRO A 115 1.87 6.28 17.40
CA PRO A 115 0.61 5.86 18.02
C PRO A 115 0.22 4.42 17.62
N GLY A 116 0.83 3.88 16.59
CA GLY A 116 0.40 2.65 15.97
C GLY A 116 -0.92 2.79 15.19
N VAL A 117 -1.40 1.70 14.62
CA VAL A 117 -2.59 1.67 13.77
C VAL A 117 -3.62 0.65 14.26
N LYS A 118 -4.90 0.94 14.05
CA LYS A 118 -6.03 0.02 14.26
C LYS A 118 -6.31 -0.81 13.02
N GLY A 119 -6.42 -0.13 11.89
CA GLY A 119 -6.53 -0.75 10.59
C GLY A 119 -5.15 -1.08 10.02
N GLY A 120 -5.06 -2.08 9.18
CA GLY A 120 -3.82 -2.43 8.51
C GLY A 120 -3.31 -1.27 7.66
N ALA A 121 -2.05 -0.86 7.85
CA ALA A 121 -1.41 0.21 7.09
C ALA A 121 -0.16 -0.31 6.39
N MET A 122 -0.13 -0.19 5.06
CA MET A 122 0.96 -0.70 4.24
C MET A 122 1.59 0.39 3.38
N ILE A 123 2.91 0.47 3.44
CA ILE A 123 3.74 1.33 2.59
C ILE A 123 4.42 0.45 1.53
N ILE A 124 4.08 0.64 0.27
CA ILE A 124 4.69 -0.06 -0.85
C ILE A 124 5.81 0.81 -1.41
N SER A 125 7.03 0.48 -1.02
CA SER A 125 8.23 1.26 -1.30
C SER A 125 9.05 0.63 -2.41
N GLY A 126 9.22 1.32 -3.52
CA GLY A 126 9.93 0.82 -4.70
C GLY A 126 11.42 1.13 -4.70
N GLU A 127 12.26 0.13 -4.86
CA GLU A 127 13.73 0.27 -5.00
C GLU A 127 14.18 -0.04 -6.42
N ASP A 128 14.86 0.89 -7.07
CA ASP A 128 15.47 0.71 -8.40
C ASP A 128 17.01 0.84 -8.40
N THR A 129 17.61 0.60 -7.26
CA THR A 129 19.03 0.69 -7.04
C THR A 129 19.79 -0.41 -7.79
N GLY A 130 20.79 -0.04 -8.56
CA GLY A 130 21.70 -0.95 -9.26
C GLY A 130 21.20 -1.39 -10.64
N GLU A 131 19.94 -1.69 -10.84
CA GLU A 131 19.35 -2.16 -12.11
C GLU A 131 18.45 -1.11 -12.76
N GLY A 132 18.12 -0.06 -12.05
CA GLY A 132 17.24 1.01 -12.50
C GLY A 132 17.99 2.32 -12.76
N ALA A 133 17.23 3.39 -12.79
CA ALA A 133 17.71 4.72 -13.13
C ALA A 133 18.23 5.54 -11.92
N SER A 134 18.17 5.01 -10.70
CA SER A 134 18.59 5.76 -9.52
C SER A 134 20.11 5.79 -9.38
N VAL A 135 20.64 7.00 -9.36
CA VAL A 135 22.07 7.27 -9.06
C VAL A 135 22.35 7.31 -7.56
N ILE A 136 21.35 7.56 -6.74
CA ILE A 136 21.45 7.59 -5.28
C ILE A 136 21.05 6.23 -4.73
N GLN A 137 21.84 5.70 -3.81
CA GLN A 137 21.62 4.38 -3.23
C GLN A 137 21.16 4.50 -1.78
N GLU A 138 19.87 4.38 -1.58
CA GLU A 138 19.30 4.21 -0.25
C GLU A 138 18.55 2.87 -0.16
N ARG A 139 18.38 2.42 1.05
CA ARG A 139 17.71 1.15 1.33
C ARG A 139 16.52 1.36 2.24
N THR A 140 15.41 0.79 1.88
CA THR A 140 14.17 0.73 2.69
C THR A 140 14.43 0.19 4.11
N HIS A 141 15.40 -0.70 4.28
CA HIS A 141 15.80 -1.25 5.58
C HIS A 141 16.14 -0.19 6.63
N ALA A 142 16.89 0.84 6.23
CA ALA A 142 17.28 1.91 7.15
C ALA A 142 16.06 2.68 7.67
N PHE A 143 15.09 2.91 6.82
CA PHE A 143 13.84 3.59 7.19
C PHE A 143 12.94 2.72 8.07
N ALA A 144 12.82 1.44 7.78
CA ALA A 144 12.07 0.51 8.61
C ALA A 144 12.67 0.44 10.03
N MET A 145 13.98 0.34 10.14
CA MET A 145 14.69 0.36 11.44
C MET A 145 14.50 1.68 12.18
N LYS A 146 14.65 2.81 11.49
CA LYS A 146 14.48 4.16 12.08
C LYS A 146 13.06 4.35 12.62
N SER A 147 12.06 3.88 11.89
CA SER A 147 10.64 4.10 12.21
C SER A 147 10.03 2.97 13.04
N SER A 148 10.81 1.95 13.38
CA SER A 148 10.35 0.75 14.11
C SER A 148 9.15 0.06 13.45
N MET A 149 9.14 0.03 12.11
CA MET A 149 8.12 -0.61 11.30
C MET A 149 8.57 -2.00 10.85
N TRP A 150 7.62 -2.89 10.59
CA TRP A 150 7.89 -4.15 9.92
C TRP A 150 8.38 -3.91 8.49
N LEU A 151 9.39 -4.66 8.07
CA LEU A 151 9.83 -4.68 6.68
C LEU A 151 9.59 -6.08 6.09
N LEU A 152 8.83 -6.12 5.03
CA LEU A 152 8.62 -7.29 4.18
C LEU A 152 9.39 -7.11 2.87
N ASP A 153 10.30 -8.04 2.56
CA ASP A 153 11.14 -8.02 1.35
C ASP A 153 10.86 -9.31 0.54
N PRO A 154 9.80 -9.32 -0.29
CA PRO A 154 9.42 -10.50 -1.04
C PRO A 154 10.45 -10.86 -2.12
N ARG A 155 10.58 -12.15 -2.39
CA ARG A 155 11.25 -12.63 -3.59
C ARG A 155 10.43 -12.26 -4.83
N PRO A 156 11.07 -12.11 -6.01
CA PRO A 156 10.38 -11.78 -7.27
C PRO A 156 9.57 -12.99 -7.80
N ASN A 157 8.54 -13.35 -7.10
CA ASN A 157 7.59 -14.43 -7.41
C ASN A 157 6.19 -13.95 -7.03
N LEU A 158 5.23 -14.03 -7.97
CA LEU A 158 3.91 -13.42 -7.79
C LEU A 158 3.15 -14.00 -6.59
N GLU A 159 3.15 -15.31 -6.42
CA GLU A 159 2.46 -15.96 -5.29
C GLU A 159 3.02 -15.48 -3.95
N SER A 160 4.36 -15.51 -3.80
CA SER A 160 5.01 -15.00 -2.58
C SER A 160 4.71 -13.53 -2.31
N MET A 161 4.64 -12.70 -3.36
CA MET A 161 4.36 -11.26 -3.24
C MET A 161 2.91 -11.04 -2.81
N VAL A 162 1.97 -11.78 -3.39
CA VAL A 162 0.55 -11.74 -3.03
C VAL A 162 0.34 -12.18 -1.58
N ASP A 163 0.89 -13.32 -1.19
CA ASP A 163 0.82 -13.83 0.19
C ASP A 163 1.41 -12.83 1.18
N MET A 164 2.52 -12.18 0.82
CA MET A 164 3.19 -11.22 1.69
C MET A 164 2.38 -9.93 1.86
N VAL A 165 1.62 -9.50 0.85
CA VAL A 165 0.66 -8.39 0.97
C VAL A 165 -0.47 -8.75 1.93
N GLU A 166 -1.11 -9.90 1.72
CA GLU A 166 -2.24 -10.36 2.53
C GLU A 166 -1.83 -10.54 4.00
N ASN A 167 -0.72 -11.25 4.23
CA ASN A 167 -0.17 -11.47 5.58
C ASN A 167 0.35 -10.17 6.19
N GLY A 168 0.86 -9.23 5.39
CA GLY A 168 1.33 -7.94 5.83
C GLY A 168 0.22 -7.08 6.45
N PHE A 169 -0.98 -7.07 5.88
CA PHE A 169 -2.13 -6.41 6.50
C PHE A 169 -2.52 -7.06 7.82
N GLN A 170 -2.54 -8.41 7.89
CA GLN A 170 -2.83 -9.13 9.11
C GLN A 170 -1.76 -8.87 10.19
N LEU A 171 -0.48 -8.84 9.81
CA LEU A 171 0.63 -8.51 10.71
C LEU A 171 0.49 -7.08 11.24
N SER A 172 0.16 -6.12 10.37
CA SER A 172 -0.06 -4.72 10.75
C SER A 172 -1.15 -4.60 11.81
N GLU A 173 -2.29 -5.25 11.59
CA GLU A 173 -3.42 -5.25 12.52
C GLU A 173 -3.09 -5.95 13.85
N ALA A 174 -2.47 -7.13 13.78
CA ALA A 174 -2.13 -7.91 14.97
C ALA A 174 -1.07 -7.24 15.86
N SER A 175 -0.15 -6.49 15.26
CA SER A 175 0.92 -5.80 15.99
C SER A 175 0.63 -4.31 16.24
N ASN A 176 -0.46 -3.78 15.71
CA ASN A 176 -0.77 -2.35 15.68
C ASN A 176 0.37 -1.49 15.07
N THR A 177 1.14 -2.04 14.16
CA THR A 177 2.32 -1.41 13.59
C THR A 177 2.22 -1.35 12.07
N PRO A 178 2.49 -0.21 11.43
CA PRO A 178 2.55 -0.14 9.98
C PRO A 178 3.59 -1.09 9.39
N VAL A 179 3.36 -1.53 8.16
CA VAL A 179 4.24 -2.44 7.44
C VAL A 179 4.80 -1.77 6.19
N ILE A 180 6.09 -1.90 5.96
CA ILE A 180 6.73 -1.51 4.71
C ILE A 180 6.92 -2.78 3.86
N LEU A 181 6.37 -2.78 2.66
CA LEU A 181 6.64 -3.77 1.62
C LEU A 181 7.69 -3.19 0.68
N GLY A 182 8.93 -3.65 0.78
CA GLY A 182 10.05 -3.23 -0.07
C GLY A 182 10.04 -3.99 -1.39
N LEU A 183 9.78 -3.31 -2.48
CA LEU A 183 9.73 -3.92 -3.81
C LEU A 183 10.92 -3.46 -4.67
N ARG A 184 11.82 -4.38 -4.96
CA ARG A 184 12.90 -4.13 -5.90
C ARG A 184 12.39 -4.13 -7.33
N ILE A 185 13.09 -3.42 -8.22
CA ILE A 185 12.73 -3.31 -9.63
C ILE A 185 12.45 -4.68 -10.28
N ARG A 186 13.23 -5.71 -9.97
CA ARG A 186 12.97 -7.07 -10.46
C ARG A 186 11.63 -7.62 -10.02
N ALA A 187 11.26 -7.40 -8.76
CA ALA A 187 9.96 -7.84 -8.24
C ALA A 187 8.80 -7.09 -8.91
N CYS A 188 8.97 -5.80 -9.20
CA CYS A 188 7.95 -5.02 -9.89
C CYS A 188 7.71 -5.49 -11.33
N HIS A 189 8.76 -5.86 -12.05
CA HIS A 189 8.69 -6.17 -13.50
C HIS A 189 8.73 -7.66 -13.83
N VAL A 190 8.88 -8.55 -12.83
CA VAL A 190 8.78 -10.00 -13.10
C VAL A 190 7.41 -10.31 -13.68
N GLN A 191 7.40 -11.12 -14.73
CA GLN A 191 6.17 -11.65 -15.32
C GLN A 191 5.86 -13.01 -14.73
N GLY A 192 4.60 -13.25 -14.41
CA GLY A 192 4.17 -14.52 -13.86
C GLY A 192 2.66 -14.62 -13.79
N ASP A 193 2.20 -15.64 -13.10
CA ASP A 193 0.79 -15.89 -12.86
C ASP A 193 0.56 -16.33 -11.40
N PHE A 194 -0.67 -16.17 -10.93
CA PHE A 194 -1.15 -16.73 -9.67
C PHE A 194 -2.68 -16.90 -9.71
N THR A 195 -3.20 -17.72 -8.79
CA THR A 195 -4.64 -17.92 -8.65
C THR A 195 -5.24 -16.79 -7.81
N THR A 196 -6.23 -16.10 -8.38
CA THR A 196 -6.87 -14.95 -7.72
C THR A 196 -7.93 -15.36 -6.70
N LYS A 197 -8.21 -14.44 -5.78
CA LYS A 197 -9.36 -14.43 -4.88
C LYS A 197 -10.29 -13.27 -5.24
N ASN A 198 -11.50 -13.28 -4.69
CA ASN A 198 -12.43 -12.16 -4.83
C ASN A 198 -11.83 -10.89 -4.23
N ASN A 199 -12.07 -9.76 -4.91
CA ASN A 199 -11.84 -8.47 -4.30
C ASN A 199 -12.77 -8.30 -3.09
N GLN A 200 -12.24 -7.72 -2.02
CA GLN A 200 -13.00 -7.49 -0.80
C GLN A 200 -13.38 -6.01 -0.69
N LYS A 201 -14.63 -5.75 -0.34
CA LYS A 201 -15.07 -4.40 0.00
C LYS A 201 -14.72 -4.13 1.47
N SER A 202 -14.11 -2.99 1.73
CA SER A 202 -13.82 -2.57 3.11
C SER A 202 -15.13 -2.33 3.88
N PRO A 203 -15.20 -2.69 5.17
CA PRO A 203 -16.35 -2.32 6.01
C PRO A 203 -16.58 -0.80 6.07
N ILE A 204 -15.51 -0.02 6.02
CA ILE A 204 -15.55 1.44 5.87
C ILE A 204 -15.14 1.76 4.44
N ASN A 205 -16.05 2.32 3.67
CA ASN A 205 -15.86 2.55 2.24
C ASN A 205 -16.63 3.79 1.75
N THR A 206 -16.41 4.20 0.52
CA THR A 206 -17.02 5.41 -0.05
C THR A 206 -18.48 5.26 -0.49
N ILE A 207 -19.00 4.03 -0.51
CA ILE A 207 -20.38 3.74 -0.96
C ILE A 207 -21.33 3.75 0.22
N ASP A 208 -20.98 3.00 1.26
CA ASP A 208 -21.81 2.86 2.45
C ASP A 208 -21.55 4.07 3.34
N LYS A 209 -22.45 5.04 3.27
CA LYS A 209 -22.41 6.25 4.08
C LYS A 209 -22.81 5.98 5.55
N ALA A 210 -22.44 4.82 6.08
CA ALA A 210 -22.63 4.52 7.48
C ALA A 210 -21.86 5.54 8.33
N ASP A 211 -22.51 6.02 9.37
CA ASP A 211 -21.86 6.90 10.33
C ASP A 211 -20.84 6.08 11.14
N HIS A 212 -19.60 6.18 10.77
CA HIS A 212 -18.49 5.57 11.49
C HIS A 212 -17.74 6.69 12.24
N PRO A 213 -18.18 7.06 13.42
CA PRO A 213 -17.49 8.07 14.19
C PRO A 213 -16.06 7.63 14.46
N ALA A 214 -15.12 8.56 14.36
CA ALA A 214 -13.74 8.31 14.74
C ALA A 214 -13.71 7.87 16.19
N ALA A 215 -13.25 6.65 16.44
CA ALA A 215 -13.02 6.19 17.79
C ALA A 215 -11.68 6.75 18.27
N PHE A 216 -11.69 7.91 18.90
CA PHE A 216 -10.51 8.45 19.55
C PHE A 216 -10.18 7.61 20.78
N GLU A 217 -9.05 6.92 20.71
CA GLU A 217 -8.42 6.29 21.87
C GLU A 217 -7.27 7.19 22.29
N TYR A 218 -7.43 7.86 23.43
CA TYR A 218 -6.40 8.76 23.97
C TYR A 218 -5.05 8.06 24.14
N ASP A 219 -5.06 6.78 24.45
CA ASP A 219 -3.86 5.95 24.62
C ASP A 219 -3.08 5.72 23.33
N ARG A 220 -3.65 6.05 22.17
CA ARG A 220 -3.04 5.88 20.85
C ARG A 220 -2.73 7.20 20.15
N LEU A 221 -2.98 8.33 20.77
CA LEU A 221 -2.63 9.61 20.18
C LEU A 221 -1.15 9.91 20.44
N ALA A 222 -0.45 10.38 19.41
CA ALA A 222 0.96 10.74 19.49
C ALA A 222 1.15 12.10 20.20
N HIS A 223 0.63 12.22 21.41
CA HIS A 223 0.81 13.41 22.24
C HIS A 223 0.77 13.02 23.73
N PRO A 224 1.32 13.83 24.64
CA PRO A 224 1.13 13.60 26.06
C PRO A 224 -0.37 13.60 26.46
N PRO A 225 -0.84 12.66 27.31
CA PRO A 225 -0.06 11.68 28.07
C PRO A 225 0.22 10.36 27.35
N ALA A 226 -0.23 10.14 26.12
CA ALA A 226 -0.11 8.86 25.44
C ALA A 226 1.35 8.46 25.09
N THR A 227 2.25 9.42 25.09
CA THR A 227 3.68 9.23 24.79
C THR A 227 4.58 9.12 26.03
N TYR A 228 4.00 9.10 27.22
CA TYR A 228 4.75 8.93 28.47
C TYR A 228 4.57 7.55 29.06
#